data_78c471bd99e8605c9503dd997826fa39
#
_entry.id   78c471bd99e8605c9503dd997826fa39
#
_cell.length_a   1.000
_cell.length_b   1.000
_cell.length_c   1.000
_cell.angle_alpha   90.00
_cell.angle_beta   90.00
_cell.angle_gamma   90.00
#
_symmetry.space_group_name_H-M   'P 1'
#
loop_
_entity.id
_entity.type
_entity.pdbx_description
1 polymer ?
#
loop_
_entity_poly.entity_id
_entity_poly.type
_entity_poly.pdbx_seq_one_letter_code
_entity_poly.pdbx_strand_id
1 'polypeptide(L)'
;YFSAALIGGAHAAGAAANTPTAGVNSTTQGARPALPVPHVPSEPRAALPGLNPPPATPGTTASGPVRLQPARMPFYVATRGATTIYVLGTLHVGDPADYPPAQPFRPPIMGALAASPTLALELSPDELLVSQDDVSRYGVCRRDCLPGLLPEPLWRKLAFRLRGNPAALNEIKKMRPWLASLLVETYDSLSAGLQTEYGTEAQLQNVYLRTRGKIIGLETLPQQMRAFTGLTLAQQREMLAQDLMQTPAQNVEDVRTLHRLWRVGDADAIAAWEAAKTEKLARDKQVSNSIDDRIVYARNRRFVSRMLQIAAPNKPAFVAIGALHLGGRKGVLQLLRQRGFVVDAG
;
A
#
# COMPACT_ATOMS: atom_id res chain seq x y z
N TYR A 1 0.96 1.65 7.66
CA TYR A 1 1.17 0.71 6.53
C TYR A 1 -0.08 0.54 5.67
N PHE A 2 -1.11 1.37 5.90
CA PHE A 2 -2.42 1.16 5.33
C PHE A 2 -2.64 1.72 3.92
N SER A 3 -1.74 2.54 3.33
CA SER A 3 -2.14 3.20 2.07
C SER A 3 -1.03 3.92 1.30
N ALA A 4 0.17 3.38 1.19
CA ALA A 4 1.16 3.94 0.26
C ALA A 4 0.62 3.98 -1.20
N ALA A 5 -0.23 3.02 -1.59
CA ALA A 5 -0.85 2.99 -2.91
C ALA A 5 -1.84 4.14 -3.16
N LEU A 6 -2.51 4.66 -2.11
CA LEU A 6 -3.47 5.76 -2.24
C LEU A 6 -2.80 7.15 -2.34
N ILE A 7 -1.56 7.29 -1.84
CA ILE A 7 -0.85 8.57 -1.80
C ILE A 7 0.17 8.70 -2.95
N GLY A 8 0.74 7.59 -3.43
CA GLY A 8 1.71 7.57 -4.54
C GLY A 8 1.17 8.13 -5.86
N GLY A 9 -0.16 8.04 -6.08
CA GLY A 9 -0.80 8.62 -7.25
C GLY A 9 -0.93 10.15 -7.25
N ALA A 10 -0.95 10.79 -6.08
CA ALA A 10 -1.14 12.23 -5.96
C ALA A 10 0.08 13.06 -6.40
N HIS A 11 1.27 12.49 -6.39
CA HIS A 11 2.50 13.20 -6.80
C HIS A 11 2.80 13.17 -8.30
N ALA A 12 2.19 12.25 -9.07
CA ALA A 12 2.40 12.19 -10.53
C ALA A 12 1.54 13.17 -11.31
N ALA A 13 0.45 13.70 -10.75
CA ALA A 13 -0.50 14.57 -11.44
C ALA A 13 -0.11 16.07 -11.43
N GLY A 14 0.88 16.48 -10.63
CA GLY A 14 1.29 17.88 -10.50
C GLY A 14 2.23 18.42 -11.60
N ALA A 15 2.70 17.59 -12.54
CA ALA A 15 3.73 17.96 -13.51
C ALA A 15 3.24 18.15 -14.96
N ALA A 16 1.94 18.03 -15.23
CA ALA A 16 1.42 18.13 -16.60
C ALA A 16 0.21 19.05 -16.72
N ALA A 17 0.40 20.35 -16.45
CA ALA A 17 -0.58 21.36 -16.87
C ALA A 17 0.12 22.73 -17.06
N ASN A 18 0.70 22.95 -18.23
CA ASN A 18 0.85 24.28 -18.84
C ASN A 18 1.23 24.12 -20.30
N THR A 19 0.25 24.13 -21.20
CA THR A 19 0.40 24.61 -22.58
C THR A 19 -0.92 25.28 -22.99
N PRO A 20 -0.85 26.49 -23.59
CA PRO A 20 -2.04 27.28 -23.89
C PRO A 20 -2.74 26.80 -25.17
N THR A 21 -4.05 26.80 -25.11
CA THR A 21 -4.96 26.64 -26.22
C THR A 21 -4.84 27.82 -27.24
N ALA A 22 -4.62 27.48 -28.49
CA ALA A 22 -5.00 28.34 -29.61
C ALA A 22 -5.90 27.52 -30.55
N GLY A 23 -7.09 28.02 -30.80
CA GLY A 23 -8.12 27.40 -31.59
C GLY A 23 -7.89 27.48 -33.08
N VAL A 24 -8.76 26.85 -33.82
CA VAL A 24 -9.42 27.19 -35.08
C VAL A 24 -9.53 26.03 -36.08
N ASN A 25 -10.77 25.72 -36.36
CA ASN A 25 -11.46 25.29 -37.59
C ASN A 25 -11.14 24.01 -38.35
N SER A 26 -12.27 23.33 -38.51
CA SER A 26 -12.64 22.28 -39.46
C SER A 26 -12.23 22.51 -40.91
N THR A 27 -11.84 21.45 -41.64
CA THR A 27 -12.51 20.94 -42.88
C THR A 27 -11.82 19.72 -43.46
N THR A 28 -12.61 18.70 -43.71
CA THR A 28 -12.65 17.63 -44.75
C THR A 28 -11.40 17.18 -45.54
N GLN A 29 -11.34 15.82 -45.61
CA GLN A 29 -10.99 14.94 -46.76
C GLN A 29 -9.51 14.73 -47.15
N GLY A 30 -9.18 13.43 -47.30
CA GLY A 30 -8.17 12.96 -48.24
C GLY A 30 -7.17 11.95 -47.68
N ALA A 31 -7.41 10.66 -47.91
CA ALA A 31 -6.44 9.60 -47.71
C ALA A 31 -5.21 9.75 -48.61
N ARG A 32 -4.01 9.60 -48.07
CA ARG A 32 -2.77 9.28 -48.80
C ARG A 32 -1.67 8.70 -47.90
N PRO A 33 -0.65 8.04 -48.47
CA PRO A 33 0.03 6.90 -47.88
C PRO A 33 1.21 7.25 -46.94
N ALA A 34 1.58 6.25 -46.14
CA ALA A 34 2.68 6.30 -45.18
C ALA A 34 4.03 6.65 -45.80
N LEU A 35 4.71 7.62 -45.19
CA LEU A 35 6.12 7.93 -45.42
C LEU A 35 6.95 7.48 -44.21
N PRO A 36 8.23 7.14 -44.38
CA PRO A 36 9.05 6.51 -43.34
C PRO A 36 9.42 7.49 -42.22
N VAL A 37 9.42 6.98 -41.00
CA VAL A 37 9.79 7.72 -39.78
C VAL A 37 11.31 7.97 -39.78
N PRO A 38 11.80 9.20 -39.64
CA PRO A 38 13.20 9.47 -39.45
C PRO A 38 13.62 9.14 -38.02
N HIS A 39 14.68 8.38 -37.88
CA HIS A 39 15.40 8.12 -36.64
C HIS A 39 15.94 9.45 -36.08
N VAL A 40 15.44 9.86 -34.92
CA VAL A 40 16.01 11.01 -34.17
C VAL A 40 16.97 10.40 -33.12
N PRO A 41 18.24 10.84 -33.10
CA PRO A 41 19.17 10.42 -32.04
C PRO A 41 18.73 10.99 -30.68
N SER A 42 18.74 10.15 -29.66
CA SER A 42 18.45 10.54 -28.28
C SER A 42 19.60 11.40 -27.75
N GLU A 43 19.41 12.70 -27.65
CA GLU A 43 20.30 13.56 -26.87
C GLU A 43 20.04 13.35 -25.35
N PRO A 44 21.11 13.38 -24.53
CA PRO A 44 20.95 13.22 -23.09
C PRO A 44 20.26 14.46 -22.49
N ARG A 45 19.14 14.26 -21.88
CA ARG A 45 18.38 15.27 -21.15
C ARG A 45 19.21 15.85 -20.01
N ALA A 46 19.46 17.14 -20.02
CA ALA A 46 20.17 17.87 -18.98
C ALA A 46 19.49 17.66 -17.62
N ALA A 47 20.29 17.26 -16.63
CA ALA A 47 19.89 17.13 -15.25
C ALA A 47 19.54 18.50 -14.66
N LEU A 48 18.42 18.57 -13.94
CA LEU A 48 18.02 19.76 -13.18
C LEU A 48 19.04 20.01 -12.05
N PRO A 49 19.54 21.22 -11.87
CA PRO A 49 20.49 21.52 -10.79
C PRO A 49 19.74 21.65 -9.46
N GLY A 50 20.13 20.85 -8.46
CA GLY A 50 19.72 21.12 -7.09
C GLY A 50 19.46 19.94 -6.16
N LEU A 51 19.68 18.69 -6.54
CA LEU A 51 19.58 17.54 -5.63
C LEU A 51 20.78 16.61 -5.80
N ASN A 52 21.95 17.08 -5.38
CA ASN A 52 23.07 16.17 -5.13
C ASN A 52 22.90 15.54 -3.76
N PRO A 53 22.81 14.21 -3.64
CA PRO A 53 23.00 13.55 -2.37
C PRO A 53 24.46 13.81 -1.89
N PRO A 54 24.71 13.84 -0.59
CA PRO A 54 26.07 13.99 -0.07
C PRO A 54 26.96 12.87 -0.63
N PRO A 55 28.28 13.13 -0.86
CA PRO A 55 29.18 12.14 -1.41
C PRO A 55 29.18 10.90 -0.52
N ALA A 56 28.86 9.76 -1.12
CA ALA A 56 28.97 8.47 -0.46
C ALA A 56 30.44 8.25 -0.09
N THR A 57 30.72 8.10 1.19
CA THR A 57 31.99 7.56 1.68
C THR A 57 32.21 6.21 0.98
N PRO A 58 33.38 5.87 0.47
CA PRO A 58 33.66 4.55 -0.09
C PRO A 58 33.68 3.53 1.07
N GLY A 59 32.47 3.11 1.48
CA GLY A 59 32.28 1.98 2.36
C GLY A 59 32.20 0.74 1.50
N THR A 60 33.07 -0.20 1.80
CA THR A 60 33.16 -1.58 1.33
C THR A 60 31.80 -2.09 0.88
N THR A 61 31.62 -2.30 -0.42
CA THR A 61 30.52 -3.04 -1.00
C THR A 61 30.59 -4.47 -0.50
N ALA A 62 29.98 -4.76 0.62
CA ALA A 62 29.57 -6.10 0.95
C ALA A 62 28.48 -6.45 -0.06
N SER A 63 28.85 -7.09 -1.17
CA SER A 63 27.91 -7.80 -2.03
C SER A 63 27.26 -8.86 -1.16
N GLY A 64 26.09 -8.53 -0.62
CA GLY A 64 25.24 -9.50 0.04
C GLY A 64 24.93 -10.63 -0.94
N PRO A 65 24.72 -11.86 -0.47
CA PRO A 65 24.45 -12.99 -1.35
C PRO A 65 23.28 -12.63 -2.26
N VAL A 66 23.48 -12.80 -3.57
CA VAL A 66 22.42 -12.68 -4.58
C VAL A 66 21.29 -13.60 -4.15
N ARG A 67 20.15 -13.06 -3.77
CA ARG A 67 19.01 -13.88 -3.36
C ARG A 67 18.42 -14.54 -4.59
N LEU A 68 18.72 -15.81 -4.76
CA LEU A 68 18.25 -16.62 -5.87
C LEU A 68 16.76 -17.02 -5.73
N GLN A 69 16.17 -16.81 -4.57
CA GLN A 69 14.77 -17.18 -4.29
C GLN A 69 13.95 -15.99 -3.78
N PRO A 70 12.67 -15.88 -4.22
CA PRO A 70 11.75 -14.86 -3.74
C PRO A 70 11.49 -15.00 -2.25
N ALA A 71 11.06 -13.92 -1.60
CA ALA A 71 10.68 -13.91 -0.20
C ALA A 71 9.58 -14.95 0.10
N ARG A 72 9.56 -15.50 1.32
CA ARG A 72 8.59 -16.53 1.71
C ARG A 72 7.17 -15.96 1.73
N MET A 73 6.99 -14.75 2.23
CA MET A 73 5.72 -14.05 2.36
C MET A 73 4.68 -14.81 3.21
N PRO A 74 3.75 -14.15 3.91
CA PRO A 74 2.66 -14.83 4.63
C PRO A 74 1.67 -15.42 3.62
N PHE A 75 1.84 -16.67 3.25
CA PHE A 75 0.99 -17.39 2.31
C PHE A 75 0.34 -18.59 2.99
N TYR A 76 -0.99 -18.69 2.86
CA TYR A 76 -1.81 -19.69 3.54
C TYR A 76 -2.83 -20.31 2.58
N VAL A 77 -3.16 -21.57 2.85
CA VAL A 77 -4.19 -22.33 2.12
C VAL A 77 -5.33 -22.62 3.09
N ALA A 78 -6.51 -22.10 2.82
CA ALA A 78 -7.71 -22.34 3.58
C ALA A 78 -8.63 -23.29 2.79
N THR A 79 -8.97 -24.47 3.39
CA THR A 79 -9.79 -25.49 2.73
C THR A 79 -11.00 -25.83 3.57
N ARG A 80 -12.14 -26.04 2.90
CA ARG A 80 -13.38 -26.57 3.50
C ARG A 80 -14.13 -27.40 2.46
N GLY A 81 -14.10 -28.72 2.60
CA GLY A 81 -14.60 -29.64 1.57
C GLY A 81 -13.90 -29.40 0.24
N ALA A 82 -14.65 -29.17 -0.84
CA ALA A 82 -14.10 -28.87 -2.16
C ALA A 82 -13.77 -27.38 -2.39
N THR A 83 -13.92 -26.52 -1.38
CA THR A 83 -13.66 -25.09 -1.48
C THR A 83 -12.25 -24.76 -0.98
N THR A 84 -11.47 -24.08 -1.81
CA THR A 84 -10.10 -23.62 -1.48
C THR A 84 -9.99 -22.10 -1.63
N ILE A 85 -9.41 -21.44 -0.66
CA ILE A 85 -9.04 -20.03 -0.69
C ILE A 85 -7.55 -19.94 -0.40
N TYR A 86 -6.79 -19.40 -1.33
CA TYR A 86 -5.39 -19.03 -1.11
C TYR A 86 -5.35 -17.61 -0.56
N VAL A 87 -4.60 -17.38 0.51
CA VAL A 87 -4.50 -16.08 1.17
C VAL A 87 -3.05 -15.67 1.26
N LEU A 88 -2.72 -14.52 0.66
CA LEU A 88 -1.38 -13.93 0.70
C LEU A 88 -1.42 -12.60 1.43
N GLY A 89 -0.50 -12.41 2.38
CA GLY A 89 -0.26 -11.13 3.04
C GLY A 89 0.62 -10.23 2.22
N THR A 90 0.17 -9.02 1.95
CA THR A 90 0.84 -8.05 1.09
C THR A 90 1.47 -6.91 1.85
N LEU A 91 2.45 -6.24 1.23
CA LEU A 91 2.95 -4.92 1.59
C LEU A 91 2.82 -4.00 0.39
N HIS A 92 2.34 -2.78 0.60
CA HIS A 92 2.14 -1.78 -0.47
C HIS A 92 3.44 -1.19 -1.03
N VAL A 93 4.54 -1.41 -0.33
CA VAL A 93 5.91 -1.06 -0.74
C VAL A 93 6.79 -2.28 -0.56
N GLY A 94 7.85 -2.42 -1.34
CA GLY A 94 8.73 -3.60 -1.28
C GLY A 94 10.16 -3.30 -1.71
N ASP A 95 10.98 -4.31 -1.58
CA ASP A 95 12.38 -4.33 -2.04
C ASP A 95 12.44 -5.09 -3.37
N PRO A 96 13.06 -4.54 -4.43
CA PRO A 96 13.25 -5.26 -5.69
C PRO A 96 13.92 -6.63 -5.50
N ALA A 97 14.76 -6.79 -4.48
CA ALA A 97 15.43 -8.07 -4.18
C ALA A 97 14.46 -9.17 -3.70
N ASP A 98 13.22 -8.83 -3.32
CA ASP A 98 12.21 -9.82 -2.93
C ASP A 98 11.50 -10.47 -4.13
N TYR A 99 11.65 -9.87 -5.32
CA TYR A 99 10.96 -10.28 -6.56
C TYR A 99 11.96 -10.52 -7.70
N PRO A 100 12.71 -11.64 -7.68
CA PRO A 100 13.61 -11.98 -8.78
C PRO A 100 12.85 -12.00 -10.12
N PRO A 101 13.35 -11.35 -11.20
CA PRO A 101 12.60 -11.20 -12.45
C PRO A 101 12.17 -12.52 -13.11
N ALA A 102 12.99 -13.56 -12.98
CA ALA A 102 12.69 -14.88 -13.53
C ALA A 102 11.59 -15.62 -12.78
N GLN A 103 11.47 -15.38 -11.46
CA GLN A 103 10.50 -16.02 -10.59
C GLN A 103 10.14 -15.08 -9.44
N PRO A 104 9.19 -14.14 -9.63
CA PRO A 104 8.88 -13.12 -8.62
C PRO A 104 8.22 -13.68 -7.37
N PHE A 105 7.57 -14.85 -7.46
CA PHE A 105 6.95 -15.53 -6.34
C PHE A 105 7.41 -16.99 -6.27
N ARG A 106 7.38 -17.57 -5.07
CA ARG A 106 7.68 -18.98 -4.85
C ARG A 106 6.74 -19.90 -5.64
N PRO A 107 7.17 -21.13 -6.00
CA PRO A 107 6.34 -22.07 -6.77
C PRO A 107 4.95 -22.33 -6.17
N PRO A 108 4.74 -22.47 -4.84
CA PRO A 108 3.40 -22.64 -4.28
C PRO A 108 2.48 -21.47 -4.58
N ILE A 109 2.98 -20.22 -4.48
CA ILE A 109 2.21 -18.99 -4.78
C ILE A 109 1.88 -18.94 -6.27
N MET A 110 2.87 -19.20 -7.14
CA MET A 110 2.66 -19.24 -8.60
C MET A 110 1.65 -20.30 -9.01
N GLY A 111 1.72 -21.50 -8.43
CA GLY A 111 0.77 -22.58 -8.68
C GLY A 111 -0.65 -22.23 -8.22
N ALA A 112 -0.78 -21.60 -7.06
CA ALA A 112 -2.06 -21.12 -6.54
C ALA A 112 -2.68 -20.02 -7.42
N LEU A 113 -1.86 -19.06 -7.91
CA LEU A 113 -2.29 -18.03 -8.85
C LEU A 113 -2.78 -18.65 -10.17
N ALA A 114 -2.03 -19.61 -10.72
CA ALA A 114 -2.39 -20.28 -11.96
C ALA A 114 -3.67 -21.12 -11.83
N ALA A 115 -3.91 -21.71 -10.65
CA ALA A 115 -5.10 -22.51 -10.37
C ALA A 115 -6.35 -21.64 -10.12
N SER A 116 -6.20 -20.36 -9.83
CA SER A 116 -7.29 -19.48 -9.41
C SER A 116 -7.83 -18.64 -10.58
N PRO A 117 -9.09 -18.82 -10.98
CA PRO A 117 -9.72 -17.99 -12.02
C PRO A 117 -9.98 -16.56 -11.55
N THR A 118 -9.88 -16.31 -10.24
CA THR A 118 -10.10 -14.99 -9.63
C THR A 118 -8.96 -14.65 -8.69
N LEU A 119 -8.38 -13.44 -8.88
CA LEU A 119 -7.52 -12.76 -7.93
C LEU A 119 -8.36 -11.66 -7.26
N ALA A 120 -8.50 -11.74 -5.94
CA ALA A 120 -9.18 -10.72 -5.15
C ALA A 120 -8.14 -9.90 -4.38
N LEU A 121 -8.14 -8.59 -4.59
CA LEU A 121 -7.34 -7.59 -3.87
C LEU A 121 -8.23 -6.81 -2.90
N GLU A 122 -7.67 -5.99 -2.03
CA GLU A 122 -8.49 -5.06 -1.22
C GLU A 122 -9.31 -4.15 -2.12
N LEU A 123 -8.65 -3.47 -3.07
CA LEU A 123 -9.27 -2.67 -4.13
C LEU A 123 -8.91 -3.27 -5.49
N SER A 124 -9.84 -3.24 -6.44
CA SER A 124 -9.53 -3.60 -7.83
C SER A 124 -8.67 -2.52 -8.51
N PRO A 125 -7.92 -2.85 -9.57
CA PRO A 125 -7.19 -1.85 -10.35
C PRO A 125 -8.08 -0.72 -10.86
N ASP A 126 -9.31 -1.01 -11.27
CA ASP A 126 -10.27 0.00 -11.75
C ASP A 126 -10.64 0.99 -10.63
N GLU A 127 -10.85 0.51 -9.40
CA GLU A 127 -11.08 1.36 -8.23
C GLU A 127 -9.87 2.25 -7.92
N LEU A 128 -8.65 1.76 -8.14
CA LEU A 128 -7.43 2.51 -7.93
C LEU A 128 -7.22 3.59 -9.01
N LEU A 129 -7.59 3.34 -10.26
CA LEU A 129 -7.51 4.34 -11.34
C LEU A 129 -8.48 5.52 -11.12
N VAL A 130 -9.69 5.24 -10.67
CA VAL A 130 -10.69 6.26 -10.33
C VAL A 130 -10.28 7.04 -9.06
N SER A 131 -9.47 6.43 -8.18
CA SER A 131 -9.18 6.94 -6.83
C SER A 131 -8.26 8.15 -6.79
N GLN A 132 -7.45 8.42 -7.81
CA GLN A 132 -6.44 9.48 -7.74
C GLN A 132 -7.05 10.87 -7.50
N ASP A 133 -8.19 11.16 -8.13
CA ASP A 133 -8.93 12.42 -7.89
C ASP A 133 -9.89 12.32 -6.68
N ASP A 134 -10.32 11.11 -6.31
CA ASP A 134 -11.35 10.90 -5.30
C ASP A 134 -10.81 10.81 -3.88
N VAL A 135 -9.57 10.35 -3.63
CA VAL A 135 -8.98 10.34 -2.28
C VAL A 135 -8.89 11.74 -1.70
N SER A 136 -8.58 12.73 -2.53
CA SER A 136 -8.54 14.14 -2.13
C SER A 136 -9.87 14.61 -1.54
N ARG A 137 -11.01 14.16 -2.08
CA ARG A 137 -12.36 14.52 -1.59
C ARG A 137 -12.63 14.04 -0.16
N TYR A 138 -11.98 12.95 0.26
CA TYR A 138 -12.21 12.36 1.58
C TYR A 138 -11.36 12.98 2.68
N GLY A 139 -10.15 13.43 2.36
CA GLY A 139 -9.18 13.83 3.37
C GLY A 139 -8.53 15.19 3.19
N VAL A 140 -8.76 15.89 2.06
CA VAL A 140 -8.17 17.20 1.78
C VAL A 140 -9.20 18.31 1.96
N CYS A 141 -8.85 19.34 2.72
CA CYS A 141 -9.65 20.53 2.94
C CYS A 141 -9.42 21.57 1.82
N ARG A 142 -10.43 22.41 1.57
CA ARG A 142 -10.30 23.52 0.60
C ARG A 142 -9.25 24.57 1.01
N ARG A 143 -8.98 24.71 2.30
CA ARG A 143 -8.01 25.63 2.91
C ARG A 143 -7.19 24.88 3.95
N ASP A 144 -6.13 25.50 4.44
CA ASP A 144 -5.33 24.96 5.54
C ASP A 144 -6.23 24.67 6.74
N CYS A 145 -6.34 23.41 7.13
CA CYS A 145 -7.21 22.96 8.21
C CYS A 145 -6.45 22.23 9.31
N LEU A 146 -5.37 21.52 8.97
CA LEU A 146 -4.67 20.66 9.91
C LEU A 146 -4.15 21.41 11.15
N PRO A 147 -3.52 22.60 11.02
CA PRO A 147 -3.06 23.35 12.20
C PRO A 147 -4.19 23.65 13.21
N GLY A 148 -5.38 23.98 12.70
CA GLY A 148 -6.55 24.23 13.55
C GLY A 148 -7.23 22.97 14.09
N LEU A 149 -6.99 21.81 13.47
CA LEU A 149 -7.52 20.53 13.90
C LEU A 149 -6.64 19.83 14.96
N LEU A 150 -5.35 20.22 15.07
CA LEU A 150 -4.41 19.61 16.00
C LEU A 150 -4.18 20.48 17.25
N PRO A 151 -3.94 19.86 18.42
CA PRO A 151 -3.33 20.58 19.54
C PRO A 151 -1.97 21.14 19.12
N GLU A 152 -1.64 22.35 19.59
CA GLU A 152 -0.39 23.05 19.23
C GLU A 152 0.88 22.19 19.41
N PRO A 153 1.03 21.40 20.50
CA PRO A 153 2.21 20.54 20.66
C PRO A 153 2.31 19.46 19.57
N LEU A 154 1.18 18.92 19.11
CA LEU A 154 1.15 17.90 18.06
C LEU A 154 1.46 18.50 16.69
N TRP A 155 0.90 19.68 16.39
CA TRP A 155 1.24 20.42 15.17
C TRP A 155 2.73 20.76 15.10
N ARG A 156 3.33 21.24 16.20
CA ARG A 156 4.77 21.55 16.26
C ARG A 156 5.62 20.30 16.02
N LYS A 157 5.25 19.15 16.58
CA LYS A 157 5.96 17.88 16.33
C LYS A 157 5.90 17.50 14.85
N LEU A 158 4.73 17.60 14.21
CA LEU A 158 4.57 17.29 12.78
C LEU A 158 5.37 18.27 11.91
N ALA A 159 5.28 19.57 12.18
CA ALA A 159 6.04 20.58 11.44
C ALA A 159 7.56 20.35 11.58
N PHE A 160 8.02 20.02 12.78
CA PHE A 160 9.43 19.65 13.01
C PHE A 160 9.84 18.38 12.25
N ARG A 161 8.96 17.37 12.20
CA ARG A 161 9.18 16.13 11.43
C ARG A 161 9.44 16.43 9.96
N LEU A 162 8.70 17.37 9.38
CA LEU A 162 8.73 17.72 7.96
C LEU A 162 9.59 18.96 7.63
N ARG A 163 10.36 19.49 8.61
CA ARG A 163 11.14 20.73 8.41
C ARG A 163 12.13 20.70 7.25
N GLY A 164 12.61 19.51 6.88
CA GLY A 164 13.49 19.29 5.73
C GLY A 164 12.78 19.22 4.38
N ASN A 165 11.44 19.21 4.37
CA ASN A 165 10.63 19.15 3.14
C ASN A 165 9.50 20.20 3.18
N PRO A 166 9.79 21.45 2.81
CA PRO A 166 8.79 22.54 2.82
C PRO A 166 7.57 22.27 1.94
N ALA A 167 7.75 21.57 0.82
CA ALA A 167 6.65 21.20 -0.06
C ALA A 167 5.66 20.24 0.63
N ALA A 168 6.16 19.19 1.25
CA ALA A 168 5.34 18.27 2.03
C ALA A 168 4.66 18.97 3.21
N LEU A 169 5.37 19.88 3.91
CA LEU A 169 4.79 20.67 4.99
C LEU A 169 3.64 21.57 4.49
N ASN A 170 3.73 22.08 3.30
CA ASN A 170 2.70 22.94 2.71
C ASN A 170 1.46 22.15 2.28
N GLU A 171 1.65 20.98 1.72
CA GLU A 171 0.56 20.09 1.33
C GLU A 171 -0.19 19.52 2.55
N ILE A 172 0.54 19.09 3.56
CA ILE A 172 -0.05 18.45 4.73
C ILE A 172 -0.97 19.39 5.52
N LYS A 173 -0.77 20.71 5.46
CA LYS A 173 -1.64 21.71 6.10
C LYS A 173 -3.10 21.58 5.67
N LYS A 174 -3.35 21.12 4.45
CA LYS A 174 -4.69 20.93 3.89
C LYS A 174 -5.28 19.56 4.19
N MET A 175 -4.58 18.68 4.88
CA MET A 175 -5.04 17.33 5.14
C MET A 175 -5.78 17.21 6.48
N ARG A 176 -6.71 16.28 6.56
CA ARG A 176 -7.24 15.83 7.84
C ARG A 176 -6.20 14.99 8.58
N PRO A 177 -6.25 14.90 9.93
CA PRO A 177 -5.19 14.23 10.70
C PRO A 177 -4.95 12.77 10.28
N TRP A 178 -6.00 12.01 9.91
CA TRP A 178 -5.83 10.63 9.45
C TRP A 178 -5.02 10.54 8.13
N LEU A 179 -5.24 11.47 7.19
CA LEU A 179 -4.51 11.48 5.93
C LEU A 179 -3.05 11.93 6.14
N ALA A 180 -2.84 12.89 7.06
CA ALA A 180 -1.50 13.28 7.47
C ALA A 180 -0.70 12.13 8.10
N SER A 181 -1.37 11.26 8.90
CA SER A 181 -0.79 10.03 9.46
C SER A 181 -0.30 9.10 8.34
N LEU A 182 -1.17 8.78 7.38
CA LEU A 182 -0.79 7.92 6.23
C LEU A 182 0.37 8.49 5.42
N LEU A 183 0.45 9.83 5.28
CA LEU A 183 1.57 10.48 4.59
C LEU A 183 2.88 10.28 5.36
N VAL A 184 2.87 10.45 6.69
CA VAL A 184 4.05 10.21 7.55
C VAL A 184 4.52 8.77 7.42
N GLU A 185 3.62 7.78 7.51
CA GLU A 185 3.94 6.36 7.32
C GLU A 185 4.56 6.08 5.93
N THR A 186 4.05 6.75 4.89
CA THR A 186 4.60 6.61 3.53
C THR A 186 6.02 7.13 3.46
N TYR A 187 6.31 8.30 4.03
CA TYR A 187 7.66 8.84 4.08
C TYR A 187 8.63 7.94 4.84
N ASP A 188 8.19 7.35 5.94
CA ASP A 188 9.01 6.42 6.73
C ASP A 188 9.32 5.15 5.92
N SER A 189 8.35 4.64 5.17
CA SER A 189 8.49 3.47 4.30
C SER A 189 9.50 3.71 3.17
N LEU A 190 9.39 4.85 2.48
CA LEU A 190 10.33 5.24 1.44
C LEU A 190 11.73 5.51 2.01
N SER A 191 11.82 6.10 3.21
CA SER A 191 13.08 6.34 3.92
C SER A 191 13.74 5.03 4.39
N ALA A 192 12.98 3.95 4.54
CA ALA A 192 13.52 2.61 4.81
C ALA A 192 14.15 1.95 3.58
N GLY A 193 14.01 2.57 2.39
CA GLY A 193 14.51 2.08 1.11
C GLY A 193 13.53 1.19 0.35
N LEU A 194 12.28 1.08 0.82
CA LEU A 194 11.23 0.35 0.10
C LEU A 194 10.62 1.23 -1.00
N GLN A 195 10.10 0.60 -2.05
CA GLN A 195 9.62 1.26 -3.26
C GLN A 195 8.17 0.85 -3.54
N THR A 196 7.35 1.77 -4.02
CA THR A 196 5.93 1.53 -4.35
C THR A 196 5.76 0.58 -5.53
N GLU A 197 6.67 0.64 -6.50
CA GLU A 197 6.68 -0.20 -7.70
C GLU A 197 6.89 -1.68 -7.37
N TYR A 198 7.49 -1.97 -6.21
CA TYR A 198 7.71 -3.31 -5.67
C TYR A 198 6.72 -3.69 -4.57
N GLY A 199 5.61 -2.97 -4.46
CA GLY A 199 4.47 -3.44 -3.66
C GLY A 199 3.96 -4.79 -4.16
N THR A 200 3.59 -5.67 -3.21
CA THR A 200 3.17 -7.05 -3.52
C THR A 200 2.00 -7.09 -4.49
N GLU A 201 1.02 -6.19 -4.33
CA GLU A 201 -0.16 -6.11 -5.20
C GLU A 201 0.22 -5.78 -6.64
N ALA A 202 1.15 -4.83 -6.83
CA ALA A 202 1.64 -4.46 -8.16
C ALA A 202 2.34 -5.66 -8.84
N GLN A 203 3.18 -6.39 -8.09
CA GLN A 203 3.86 -7.58 -8.60
C GLN A 203 2.86 -8.72 -8.93
N LEU A 204 1.83 -8.92 -8.09
CA LEU A 204 0.77 -9.89 -8.36
C LEU A 204 -0.01 -9.55 -9.62
N GLN A 205 -0.39 -8.28 -9.79
CA GLN A 205 -1.10 -7.82 -10.99
C GLN A 205 -0.26 -8.06 -12.25
N ASN A 206 1.03 -7.72 -12.24
CA ASN A 206 1.95 -7.94 -13.37
C ASN A 206 2.03 -9.42 -13.80
N VAL A 207 1.99 -10.35 -12.84
CA VAL A 207 1.98 -11.79 -13.12
C VAL A 207 0.61 -12.23 -13.59
N TYR A 208 -0.46 -11.83 -12.89
CA TYR A 208 -1.81 -12.35 -13.09
C TYR A 208 -2.47 -11.85 -14.36
N LEU A 209 -2.18 -10.63 -14.83
CA LEU A 209 -2.67 -10.09 -16.10
C LEU A 209 -2.29 -10.98 -17.31
N ARG A 210 -1.23 -11.77 -17.18
CA ARG A 210 -0.84 -12.73 -18.22
C ARG A 210 -1.70 -13.99 -18.26
N THR A 211 -2.48 -14.25 -17.21
CA THR A 211 -3.31 -15.47 -17.07
C THR A 211 -4.73 -15.33 -17.64
N ARG A 212 -5.15 -14.12 -18.05
CA ARG A 212 -6.53 -13.77 -18.42
C ARG A 212 -7.57 -14.03 -17.32
N GLY A 213 -7.14 -14.15 -16.07
CA GLY A 213 -8.01 -14.27 -14.92
C GLY A 213 -8.69 -12.95 -14.57
N LYS A 214 -9.73 -13.02 -13.73
CA LYS A 214 -10.48 -11.85 -13.27
C LYS A 214 -9.84 -11.27 -12.01
N ILE A 215 -9.54 -9.97 -12.00
CA ILE A 215 -9.16 -9.25 -10.79
C ILE A 215 -10.38 -8.51 -10.24
N ILE A 216 -10.63 -8.63 -8.93
CA ILE A 216 -11.78 -8.00 -8.26
C ILE A 216 -11.32 -7.34 -6.94
N GLY A 217 -12.13 -6.38 -6.44
CA GLY A 217 -11.98 -5.83 -5.10
C GLY A 217 -12.79 -6.61 -4.06
N LEU A 218 -12.24 -6.76 -2.87
CA LEU A 218 -12.97 -7.23 -1.68
C LEU A 218 -13.83 -6.11 -1.09
N GLU A 219 -13.41 -4.87 -1.29
CA GLU A 219 -14.17 -3.66 -0.94
C GLU A 219 -14.03 -2.63 -2.08
N THR A 220 -14.87 -1.60 -2.05
CA THR A 220 -14.77 -0.44 -2.94
C THR A 220 -13.98 0.68 -2.26
N LEU A 221 -13.45 1.63 -3.06
CA LEU A 221 -12.78 2.81 -2.50
C LEU A 221 -13.64 3.57 -1.48
N PRO A 222 -14.93 3.87 -1.74
CA PRO A 222 -15.80 4.51 -0.73
C PRO A 222 -15.94 3.68 0.56
N GLN A 223 -15.91 2.34 0.49
CA GLN A 223 -15.96 1.48 1.67
C GLN A 223 -14.67 1.57 2.49
N GLN A 224 -13.52 1.56 1.83
CA GLN A 224 -12.22 1.74 2.49
C GLN A 224 -12.12 3.14 3.12
N MET A 225 -12.47 4.18 2.37
CA MET A 225 -12.42 5.55 2.88
C MET A 225 -13.33 5.78 4.09
N ARG A 226 -14.48 5.13 4.17
CA ARG A 226 -15.37 5.20 5.36
C ARG A 226 -14.71 4.66 6.64
N ALA A 227 -13.72 3.77 6.54
CA ALA A 227 -12.96 3.33 7.72
C ALA A 227 -12.22 4.52 8.37
N PHE A 228 -11.63 5.38 7.56
CA PHE A 228 -10.87 6.56 8.00
C PHE A 228 -11.73 7.78 8.27
N THR A 229 -12.64 8.14 7.35
CA THR A 229 -13.50 9.33 7.48
C THR A 229 -14.51 9.20 8.61
N GLY A 230 -14.84 7.98 9.01
CA GLY A 230 -15.71 7.71 10.14
C GLY A 230 -15.00 7.75 11.49
N LEU A 231 -13.68 7.97 11.56
CA LEU A 231 -12.96 8.21 12.80
C LEU A 231 -13.36 9.58 13.38
N THR A 232 -13.59 9.63 14.69
CA THR A 232 -13.72 10.89 15.40
C THR A 232 -12.43 11.71 15.33
N LEU A 233 -12.51 13.01 15.55
CA LEU A 233 -11.31 13.85 15.57
C LEU A 233 -10.29 13.38 16.64
N ALA A 234 -10.78 12.89 17.79
CA ALA A 234 -9.90 12.33 18.82
C ALA A 234 -9.14 11.10 18.32
N GLN A 235 -9.82 10.18 17.65
CA GLN A 235 -9.19 9.00 17.03
C GLN A 235 -8.18 9.37 15.94
N GLN A 236 -8.52 10.33 15.07
CA GLN A 236 -7.59 10.80 14.02
C GLN A 236 -6.33 11.47 14.63
N ARG A 237 -6.49 12.22 15.72
CA ARG A 237 -5.37 12.83 16.46
C ARG A 237 -4.51 11.78 17.14
N GLU A 238 -5.11 10.75 17.71
CA GLU A 238 -4.38 9.65 18.35
C GLU A 238 -3.56 8.88 17.31
N MET A 239 -4.15 8.55 16.15
CA MET A 239 -3.46 7.89 15.05
C MET A 239 -2.18 8.68 14.64
N LEU A 240 -2.32 9.97 14.32
CA LEU A 240 -1.19 10.82 13.98
C LEU A 240 -0.19 10.98 15.15
N ALA A 241 -0.69 11.02 16.39
CA ALA A 241 0.18 11.16 17.55
C ALA A 241 1.08 9.94 17.75
N GLN A 242 0.58 8.73 17.51
CA GLN A 242 1.34 7.49 17.58
C GLN A 242 2.51 7.50 16.58
N ASP A 243 2.28 7.91 15.32
CA ASP A 243 3.33 8.04 14.30
C ASP A 243 4.42 9.04 14.70
N LEU A 244 4.06 10.04 15.48
CA LEU A 244 4.96 11.10 15.93
C LEU A 244 5.55 10.86 17.34
N MET A 245 5.24 9.73 17.99
CA MET A 245 5.83 9.35 19.28
C MET A 245 7.29 8.96 19.15
N GLN A 246 7.65 8.35 18.04
CA GLN A 246 8.98 7.85 17.75
C GLN A 246 9.79 8.84 16.90
N THR A 247 11.10 8.72 16.93
CA THR A 247 11.98 9.43 16.00
C THR A 247 11.85 8.85 14.58
N PRO A 248 12.22 9.60 13.54
CA PRO A 248 12.27 9.08 12.17
C PRO A 248 13.07 7.78 12.05
N ALA A 249 14.22 7.70 12.71
CA ALA A 249 15.07 6.51 12.68
C ALA A 249 14.38 5.27 13.30
N GLN A 250 13.64 5.47 14.41
CA GLN A 250 12.87 4.38 15.03
C GLN A 250 11.73 3.90 14.12
N ASN A 251 11.01 4.82 13.47
CA ASN A 251 9.95 4.44 12.53
C ASN A 251 10.51 3.69 11.32
N VAL A 252 11.65 4.14 10.77
CA VAL A 252 12.36 3.44 9.68
C VAL A 252 12.75 2.02 10.10
N GLU A 253 13.24 1.84 11.34
CA GLU A 253 13.59 0.51 11.86
C GLU A 253 12.35 -0.37 12.08
N ASP A 254 11.22 0.20 12.48
CA ASP A 254 9.94 -0.50 12.57
C ASP A 254 9.47 -0.98 11.17
N VAL A 255 9.61 -0.14 10.14
CA VAL A 255 9.33 -0.54 8.74
C VAL A 255 10.20 -1.72 8.32
N ARG A 256 11.50 -1.65 8.59
CA ARG A 256 12.43 -2.74 8.28
C ARG A 256 12.11 -4.01 9.06
N THR A 257 11.67 -3.87 10.31
CA THR A 257 11.26 -5.00 11.14
C THR A 257 10.02 -5.68 10.57
N LEU A 258 8.98 -4.91 10.21
CA LEU A 258 7.79 -5.45 9.56
C LEU A 258 8.16 -6.16 8.25
N HIS A 259 9.01 -5.54 7.42
CA HIS A 259 9.47 -6.14 6.17
C HIS A 259 10.24 -7.46 6.41
N ARG A 260 11.10 -7.53 7.43
CA ARG A 260 11.77 -8.78 7.82
C ARG A 260 10.79 -9.87 8.25
N LEU A 261 9.81 -9.54 9.10
CA LEU A 261 8.77 -10.48 9.54
C LEU A 261 7.91 -10.97 8.37
N TRP A 262 7.53 -10.08 7.48
CA TRP A 262 6.79 -10.41 6.27
C TRP A 262 7.59 -11.37 5.36
N ARG A 263 8.90 -11.17 5.24
CA ARG A 263 9.78 -12.06 4.47
C ARG A 263 9.88 -13.46 5.05
N VAL A 264 9.76 -13.59 6.38
CA VAL A 264 9.69 -14.90 7.07
C VAL A 264 8.37 -15.60 6.79
N GLY A 265 7.29 -14.85 6.60
CA GLY A 265 5.98 -15.38 6.21
C GLY A 265 5.09 -15.81 7.37
N ASP A 266 5.36 -15.36 8.60
CA ASP A 266 4.55 -15.67 9.78
C ASP A 266 3.57 -14.53 10.09
N ALA A 267 2.30 -14.75 9.78
CA ALA A 267 1.24 -13.77 10.00
C ALA A 267 0.96 -13.50 11.48
N ASP A 268 1.10 -14.51 12.35
CA ASP A 268 0.87 -14.35 13.78
C ASP A 268 2.03 -13.58 14.44
N ALA A 269 3.27 -13.78 13.99
CA ALA A 269 4.41 -12.98 14.43
C ALA A 269 4.26 -11.51 14.03
N ILE A 270 3.78 -11.23 12.81
CA ILE A 270 3.46 -9.86 12.35
C ILE A 270 2.39 -9.23 13.27
N ALA A 271 1.30 -9.95 13.52
CA ALA A 271 0.20 -9.44 14.35
C ALA A 271 0.64 -9.21 15.81
N ALA A 272 1.46 -10.10 16.38
CA ALA A 272 1.99 -9.95 17.73
C ALA A 272 2.93 -8.73 17.84
N TRP A 273 3.79 -8.55 16.87
CA TRP A 273 4.69 -7.39 16.81
C TRP A 273 3.91 -6.07 16.71
N GLU A 274 2.93 -5.99 15.81
CA GLU A 274 2.11 -4.79 15.65
C GLU A 274 1.28 -4.48 16.90
N ALA A 275 0.70 -5.49 17.54
CA ALA A 275 -0.04 -5.31 18.80
C ALA A 275 0.86 -4.77 19.92
N ALA A 276 2.09 -5.28 20.06
CA ALA A 276 3.06 -4.81 21.05
C ALA A 276 3.50 -3.37 20.75
N LYS A 277 3.71 -3.03 19.48
CA LYS A 277 4.04 -1.66 19.04
C LYS A 277 2.90 -0.70 19.35
N THR A 278 1.67 -1.04 18.96
CA THR A 278 0.48 -0.23 19.23
C THR A 278 0.28 -0.02 20.73
N GLU A 279 0.42 -1.07 21.54
CA GLU A 279 0.31 -0.94 23.02
C GLU A 279 1.35 0.01 23.61
N LYS A 280 2.58 -0.04 23.09
CA LYS A 280 3.68 0.84 23.52
C LYS A 280 3.46 2.30 23.13
N LEU A 281 2.88 2.56 21.95
CA LEU A 281 2.73 3.91 21.39
C LEU A 281 1.39 4.56 21.72
N ALA A 282 0.38 3.78 22.12
CA ALA A 282 -0.93 4.29 22.46
C ALA A 282 -0.87 5.24 23.66
N ARG A 283 -1.32 6.47 23.47
CA ARG A 283 -1.50 7.45 24.54
C ARG A 283 -2.79 7.22 25.31
N ASP A 284 -3.81 6.77 24.57
CA ASP A 284 -5.09 6.30 25.09
C ASP A 284 -5.39 4.92 24.47
N LYS A 285 -5.24 3.87 25.27
CA LYS A 285 -5.44 2.49 24.83
C LYS A 285 -6.87 2.21 24.34
N GLN A 286 -7.87 2.85 24.95
CA GLN A 286 -9.27 2.65 24.54
C GLN A 286 -9.51 3.28 23.17
N VAL A 287 -9.02 4.49 22.96
CA VAL A 287 -9.11 5.16 21.65
C VAL A 287 -8.33 4.38 20.60
N SER A 288 -7.11 3.94 20.90
CA SER A 288 -6.30 3.13 19.98
C SER A 288 -6.99 1.83 19.57
N ASN A 289 -7.51 1.07 20.53
CA ASN A 289 -8.26 -0.16 20.25
C ASN A 289 -9.49 0.08 19.38
N SER A 290 -10.15 1.24 19.54
CA SER A 290 -11.31 1.62 18.72
C SER A 290 -10.92 1.98 17.28
N ILE A 291 -9.73 2.51 17.07
CA ILE A 291 -9.14 2.75 15.75
C ILE A 291 -8.91 1.40 15.06
N ASP A 292 -8.21 0.46 15.72
CA ASP A 292 -7.95 -0.87 15.18
C ASP A 292 -9.23 -1.63 14.85
N ASP A 293 -10.24 -1.55 15.72
CA ASP A 293 -11.52 -2.23 15.44
C ASP A 293 -12.19 -1.68 14.17
N ARG A 294 -12.08 -0.39 13.89
CA ARG A 294 -12.65 0.25 12.70
C ARG A 294 -11.81 0.00 11.45
N ILE A 295 -10.50 0.25 11.53
CA ILE A 295 -9.63 0.25 10.34
C ILE A 295 -9.23 -1.18 9.95
N VAL A 296 -9.02 -2.07 10.92
CA VAL A 296 -8.56 -3.45 10.70
C VAL A 296 -9.69 -4.44 10.84
N TYR A 297 -10.23 -4.60 12.04
CA TYR A 297 -11.06 -5.77 12.37
C TYR A 297 -12.45 -5.73 11.74
N ALA A 298 -13.06 -4.55 11.61
CA ALA A 298 -14.31 -4.42 10.87
C ALA A 298 -14.12 -4.75 9.38
N ARG A 299 -12.98 -4.40 8.80
CA ARG A 299 -12.63 -4.77 7.42
C ARG A 299 -12.37 -6.27 7.31
N ASN A 300 -11.65 -6.89 8.24
CA ASN A 300 -11.43 -8.35 8.27
C ASN A 300 -12.74 -9.13 8.18
N ARG A 301 -13.74 -8.73 8.97
CA ARG A 301 -15.09 -9.35 8.91
C ARG A 301 -15.74 -9.24 7.55
N ARG A 302 -15.63 -8.07 6.88
CA ARG A 302 -16.14 -7.87 5.51
C ARG A 302 -15.34 -8.66 4.48
N PHE A 303 -14.03 -8.68 4.59
CA PHE A 303 -13.16 -9.46 3.71
C PHE A 303 -13.53 -10.94 3.75
N VAL A 304 -13.64 -11.54 4.92
CA VAL A 304 -14.04 -12.95 5.05
C VAL A 304 -15.44 -13.17 4.46
N SER A 305 -16.41 -12.29 4.72
CA SER A 305 -17.73 -12.41 4.12
C SER A 305 -17.67 -12.37 2.58
N ARG A 306 -16.81 -11.50 2.01
CA ARG A 306 -16.63 -11.41 0.57
C ARG A 306 -15.88 -12.62 0.00
N MET A 307 -14.85 -13.12 0.70
CA MET A 307 -14.14 -14.34 0.34
C MET A 307 -15.10 -15.54 0.20
N LEU A 308 -16.04 -15.68 1.14
CA LEU A 308 -17.04 -16.75 1.11
C LEU A 308 -18.07 -16.61 -0.03
N GLN A 309 -18.27 -15.41 -0.56
CA GLN A 309 -19.14 -15.18 -1.73
C GLN A 309 -18.45 -15.51 -3.04
N ILE A 310 -17.13 -15.31 -3.14
CA ILE A 310 -16.37 -15.55 -4.36
C ILE A 310 -15.82 -16.98 -4.45
N ALA A 311 -15.61 -17.63 -3.31
CA ALA A 311 -15.11 -18.99 -3.25
C ALA A 311 -16.24 -19.97 -3.56
N ALA A 312 -15.97 -20.93 -4.45
CA ALA A 312 -16.94 -21.97 -4.82
C ALA A 312 -16.26 -23.36 -4.85
N PRO A 313 -17.01 -24.45 -4.69
CA PRO A 313 -16.47 -25.79 -4.85
C PRO A 313 -15.74 -25.97 -6.18
N ASN A 314 -14.53 -26.53 -6.14
CA ASN A 314 -13.66 -26.76 -7.30
C ASN A 314 -13.28 -25.51 -8.11
N LYS A 315 -13.51 -24.30 -7.58
CA LYS A 315 -13.07 -23.02 -8.15
C LYS A 315 -12.32 -22.24 -7.10
N PRO A 316 -11.00 -22.46 -6.95
CA PRO A 316 -10.22 -21.76 -5.95
C PRO A 316 -10.19 -20.26 -6.21
N ALA A 317 -10.12 -19.47 -5.15
CA ALA A 317 -9.92 -18.03 -5.22
C ALA A 317 -8.57 -17.67 -4.59
N PHE A 318 -7.81 -16.82 -5.26
CA PHE A 318 -6.60 -16.24 -4.69
C PHE A 318 -6.93 -14.86 -4.11
N VAL A 319 -6.63 -14.67 -2.83
CA VAL A 319 -6.90 -13.43 -2.10
C VAL A 319 -5.58 -12.84 -1.63
N ALA A 320 -5.35 -11.58 -1.93
CA ALA A 320 -4.17 -10.83 -1.49
C ALA A 320 -4.62 -9.56 -0.75
N ILE A 321 -4.27 -9.48 0.53
CA ILE A 321 -4.64 -8.39 1.44
C ILE A 321 -3.45 -8.01 2.31
N GLY A 322 -3.43 -6.80 2.83
CA GLY A 322 -2.34 -6.32 3.69
C GLY A 322 -2.02 -7.31 4.81
N ALA A 323 -0.73 -7.57 5.02
CA ALA A 323 -0.25 -8.62 5.94
C ALA A 323 -0.79 -8.45 7.39
N LEU A 324 -1.05 -7.22 7.81
CA LEU A 324 -1.63 -6.90 9.12
C LEU A 324 -3.09 -7.37 9.30
N HIS A 325 -3.78 -7.71 8.21
CA HIS A 325 -5.12 -8.28 8.27
C HIS A 325 -5.15 -9.79 8.57
N LEU A 326 -4.02 -10.51 8.42
CA LEU A 326 -4.02 -11.96 8.42
C LEU A 326 -4.05 -12.57 9.83
N GLY A 327 -3.04 -12.25 10.65
CA GLY A 327 -2.76 -12.93 11.91
C GLY A 327 -3.57 -12.45 13.12
N GLY A 328 -3.37 -13.12 14.24
CA GLY A 328 -3.98 -12.79 15.52
C GLY A 328 -5.44 -13.23 15.67
N ARG A 329 -5.98 -13.02 16.88
CA ARG A 329 -7.34 -13.51 17.26
C ARG A 329 -8.48 -12.94 16.42
N LYS A 330 -8.34 -11.75 15.88
CA LYS A 330 -9.32 -11.06 15.02
C LYS A 330 -8.87 -11.00 13.55
N GLY A 331 -7.79 -11.71 13.21
CA GLY A 331 -7.25 -11.78 11.86
C GLY A 331 -8.10 -12.65 10.93
N VAL A 332 -7.91 -12.46 9.64
CA VAL A 332 -8.67 -13.17 8.58
C VAL A 332 -8.47 -14.69 8.68
N LEU A 333 -7.26 -15.17 8.98
CA LEU A 333 -7.00 -16.60 9.11
C LEU A 333 -7.81 -17.23 10.25
N GLN A 334 -7.88 -16.56 11.40
CA GLN A 334 -8.69 -17.04 12.52
C GLN A 334 -10.20 -16.95 12.22
N LEU A 335 -10.65 -15.91 11.53
CA LEU A 335 -12.04 -15.79 11.12
C LEU A 335 -12.45 -16.87 10.10
N LEU A 336 -11.55 -17.33 9.22
CA LEU A 336 -11.77 -18.46 8.32
C LEU A 336 -11.86 -19.78 9.12
N ARG A 337 -10.98 -20.00 10.11
CA ARG A 337 -11.07 -21.16 11.01
C ARG A 337 -12.42 -21.23 11.72
N GLN A 338 -12.91 -20.09 12.21
CA GLN A 338 -14.26 -19.99 12.83
C GLN A 338 -15.39 -20.30 11.86
N ARG A 339 -15.15 -20.24 10.56
CA ARG A 339 -16.12 -20.64 9.50
C ARG A 339 -15.90 -22.06 9.00
N GLY A 340 -15.13 -22.89 9.73
CA GLY A 340 -14.91 -24.29 9.46
C GLY A 340 -13.85 -24.58 8.40
N PHE A 341 -13.00 -23.60 8.04
CA PHE A 341 -11.85 -23.87 7.19
C PHE A 341 -10.68 -24.42 8.00
N VAL A 342 -10.00 -25.40 7.46
CA VAL A 342 -8.63 -25.76 7.85
C VAL A 342 -7.71 -24.75 7.17
N VAL A 343 -6.79 -24.16 7.92
CA VAL A 343 -5.89 -23.08 7.41
C VAL A 343 -4.47 -23.47 7.74
N ASP A 344 -3.71 -23.78 6.70
CA ASP A 344 -2.31 -24.21 6.77
C ASP A 344 -1.38 -23.19 6.10
N ALA A 345 -0.11 -23.13 6.51
CA ALA A 345 0.91 -22.38 5.80
C ALA A 345 1.23 -23.07 4.46
N GLY A 346 1.37 -22.28 3.38
CA GLY A 346 1.63 -22.74 2.02
C GLY A 346 3.09 -22.61 1.54
#